data_e0d15642db1eaddca423689a32eb5004
#
_entry.id   e0d15642db1eaddca423689a32eb5004
#
_cell.length_a   1.000
_cell.length_b   1.000
_cell.length_c   1.000
_cell.angle_alpha   90.00
_cell.angle_beta   90.00
_cell.angle_gamma   90.00
#
_symmetry.space_group_name_H-M   'P 1'
#
loop_
_entity.id
_entity.type
_entity.pdbx_description
1 polymer ?
#
loop_
_entity_poly.entity_id
_entity_poly.type
_entity_poly.pdbx_seq_one_letter_code
_entity_poly.pdbx_strand_id
1 'polypeptide(L)'
;MTNTPSSAPSPLTYRDAGVDIDAGNELVERIKPLVKRSFRPEVMGGLGGFGALFDLSNKYREPVLVSGTDGVGTKLKLAHQLNRHDTIGIDLVAMCVNDVLVQGAEPLFFLDYFATGKLDIDTAAAVVGGIANGCTEAGCALIGGETAEMPDMYAPGEYDLAGFTVAAVEKSELKDGASVAAGDVLIGIASSGPHSNGYSLVRRIYDRAGRPADLELEGGVKLVDALMAPTRLYVKPILSLLKSHGEAIHGMAHITGGGLTENIIRVVPDGLGLDIQASSWPLPPVFQWLQKEGAVADSEMWRTFNCGIGFVLIVAPDEVAAVSEAVKAQGLEHWTIGQVVTAEGAERVHIG
;
A
#
# COMPACT_ATOMS: atom_id res chain seq x y z
N MET A 1 -47.13 -49.43 21.29
CA MET A 1 -46.80 -48.19 20.58
C MET A 1 -46.21 -47.23 21.59
N THR A 2 -44.92 -47.16 21.66
CA THR A 2 -44.21 -46.28 22.59
C THR A 2 -43.98 -44.92 21.86
N ASN A 3 -44.73 -43.90 22.28
CA ASN A 3 -44.51 -42.51 21.86
C ASN A 3 -43.17 -42.04 22.44
N THR A 4 -42.16 -41.95 21.62
CA THR A 4 -40.95 -41.18 21.96
C THR A 4 -41.30 -39.69 21.95
N PRO A 5 -41.05 -38.94 23.04
CA PRO A 5 -41.32 -37.50 23.01
C PRO A 5 -40.34 -36.84 22.02
N SER A 6 -40.88 -36.17 21.01
CA SER A 6 -40.13 -35.26 20.15
C SER A 6 -39.61 -34.15 21.04
N SER A 7 -38.32 -34.14 21.36
CA SER A 7 -37.70 -33.00 22.00
C SER A 7 -37.81 -31.78 21.06
N ALA A 8 -38.39 -30.71 21.55
CA ALA A 8 -38.41 -29.45 20.80
C ALA A 8 -36.96 -29.09 20.43
N PRO A 9 -36.72 -28.62 19.22
CA PRO A 9 -35.38 -28.19 18.80
C PRO A 9 -34.86 -27.11 19.79
N SER A 10 -33.60 -27.25 20.18
CA SER A 10 -32.95 -26.21 21.01
C SER A 10 -32.98 -24.85 20.28
N PRO A 11 -33.23 -23.75 20.98
CA PRO A 11 -33.19 -22.42 20.36
C PRO A 11 -31.78 -22.16 19.80
N LEU A 12 -31.73 -21.72 18.52
CA LEU A 12 -30.48 -21.33 17.87
C LEU A 12 -30.05 -19.96 18.34
N THR A 13 -28.73 -19.78 18.50
CA THR A 13 -28.09 -18.50 18.80
C THR A 13 -27.27 -18.02 17.59
N TYR A 14 -26.86 -16.75 17.61
CA TYR A 14 -26.01 -16.19 16.56
C TYR A 14 -24.62 -16.85 16.56
N ARG A 15 -24.13 -17.27 17.72
CA ARG A 15 -22.91 -18.06 17.89
C ARG A 15 -23.03 -19.44 17.24
N ASP A 16 -24.20 -20.08 17.30
CA ASP A 16 -24.46 -21.36 16.60
C ASP A 16 -24.46 -21.20 15.08
N ALA A 17 -24.74 -19.99 14.59
CA ALA A 17 -24.63 -19.60 13.19
C ALA A 17 -23.22 -19.16 12.77
N GLY A 18 -22.23 -19.21 13.69
CA GLY A 18 -20.83 -18.93 13.40
C GLY A 18 -20.37 -17.49 13.65
N VAL A 19 -21.23 -16.63 14.24
CA VAL A 19 -20.88 -15.23 14.57
C VAL A 19 -20.82 -15.01 16.07
N ASP A 20 -19.67 -14.57 16.59
CA ASP A 20 -19.43 -14.35 18.01
C ASP A 20 -19.36 -12.86 18.37
N ILE A 21 -20.47 -12.27 18.79
CA ILE A 21 -20.56 -10.85 19.19
C ILE A 21 -19.60 -10.52 20.34
N ASP A 22 -19.39 -11.43 21.29
CA ASP A 22 -18.51 -11.19 22.43
C ASP A 22 -17.05 -11.10 21.98
N ALA A 23 -16.63 -11.95 21.04
CA ALA A 23 -15.30 -11.88 20.41
C ALA A 23 -15.10 -10.55 19.67
N GLY A 24 -16.11 -10.08 18.94
CA GLY A 24 -16.08 -8.78 18.28
C GLY A 24 -15.92 -7.62 19.28
N ASN A 25 -16.67 -7.63 20.38
CA ASN A 25 -16.55 -6.62 21.45
C ASN A 25 -15.16 -6.65 22.12
N GLU A 26 -14.62 -7.84 22.39
CA GLU A 26 -13.28 -8.01 22.95
C GLU A 26 -12.20 -7.44 22.00
N LEU A 27 -12.31 -7.72 20.70
CA LEU A 27 -11.40 -7.15 19.70
C LEU A 27 -11.43 -5.62 19.76
N VAL A 28 -12.61 -5.00 19.77
CA VAL A 28 -12.76 -3.53 19.83
C VAL A 28 -12.05 -2.97 21.06
N GLU A 29 -12.24 -3.55 22.24
CA GLU A 29 -11.54 -3.07 23.44
C GLU A 29 -10.01 -3.23 23.32
N ARG A 30 -9.55 -4.31 22.73
CA ARG A 30 -8.12 -4.59 22.55
C ARG A 30 -7.44 -3.64 21.57
N ILE A 31 -8.13 -3.22 20.50
CA ILE A 31 -7.55 -2.33 19.47
C ILE A 31 -7.63 -0.84 19.83
N LYS A 32 -8.54 -0.40 20.70
CA LYS A 32 -8.67 1.01 21.13
C LYS A 32 -7.34 1.70 21.47
N PRO A 33 -6.47 1.12 22.33
CA PRO A 33 -5.19 1.75 22.66
C PRO A 33 -4.22 1.79 21.47
N LEU A 34 -4.30 0.82 20.53
CA LEU A 34 -3.47 0.78 19.33
C LEU A 34 -3.87 1.90 18.37
N VAL A 35 -5.15 2.01 18.09
CA VAL A 35 -5.75 3.03 17.22
C VAL A 35 -5.49 4.44 17.73
N LYS A 36 -5.63 4.66 19.03
CA LYS A 36 -5.43 5.96 19.68
C LYS A 36 -4.02 6.54 19.45
N ARG A 37 -3.01 5.70 19.20
CA ARG A 37 -1.64 6.17 18.92
C ARG A 37 -1.52 6.93 17.59
N SER A 38 -2.42 6.68 16.65
CA SER A 38 -2.47 7.37 15.36
C SER A 38 -3.28 8.67 15.39
N PHE A 39 -3.97 8.98 16.50
CA PHE A 39 -4.86 10.14 16.58
C PHE A 39 -4.10 11.45 16.41
N ARG A 40 -4.74 12.36 15.71
CA ARG A 40 -4.31 13.73 15.44
C ARG A 40 -5.22 14.70 16.18
N PRO A 41 -4.79 15.98 16.39
CA PRO A 41 -5.62 16.99 17.05
C PRO A 41 -6.98 17.22 16.38
N GLU A 42 -7.06 16.99 15.07
CA GLU A 42 -8.27 17.17 14.26
C GLU A 42 -9.30 16.06 14.45
N VAL A 43 -8.96 14.94 15.10
CA VAL A 43 -9.90 13.84 15.37
C VAL A 43 -10.87 14.26 16.47
N MET A 44 -12.17 14.20 16.17
CA MET A 44 -13.24 14.53 17.10
C MET A 44 -13.93 13.25 17.57
N GLY A 45 -13.71 12.86 18.82
CA GLY A 45 -14.33 11.65 19.41
C GLY A 45 -13.39 10.44 19.46
N GLY A 46 -13.94 9.23 19.34
CA GLY A 46 -13.20 7.96 19.44
C GLY A 46 -13.93 6.82 18.75
N LEU A 47 -13.37 5.60 18.85
CA LEU A 47 -13.99 4.38 18.32
C LEU A 47 -15.30 4.04 19.05
N GLY A 48 -16.27 3.49 18.30
CA GLY A 48 -17.53 2.95 18.83
C GLY A 48 -18.78 3.79 18.51
N GLY A 49 -18.63 4.89 17.75
CA GLY A 49 -19.78 5.62 17.18
C GLY A 49 -20.15 5.08 15.79
N PHE A 50 -21.30 5.52 15.25
CA PHE A 50 -21.72 5.18 13.89
C PHE A 50 -20.89 5.84 12.79
N GLY A 51 -20.15 6.89 13.12
CA GLY A 51 -19.28 7.59 12.20
C GLY A 51 -18.13 8.28 12.92
N ALA A 52 -17.06 8.49 12.21
CA ALA A 52 -15.88 9.20 12.69
C ALA A 52 -15.91 10.66 12.24
N LEU A 53 -15.41 11.55 13.08
CA LEU A 53 -15.42 12.98 12.83
C LEU A 53 -13.99 13.51 12.78
N PHE A 54 -13.71 14.34 11.77
CA PHE A 54 -12.42 14.98 11.56
C PHE A 54 -12.61 16.45 11.21
N ASP A 55 -11.98 17.35 11.99
CA ASP A 55 -12.12 18.79 11.80
C ASP A 55 -11.06 19.33 10.83
N LEU A 56 -11.49 19.89 9.71
CA LEU A 56 -10.64 20.54 8.71
C LEU A 56 -10.48 22.04 8.92
N SER A 57 -11.20 22.61 9.90
CA SER A 57 -11.21 24.06 10.11
C SER A 57 -9.78 24.59 10.32
N ASN A 58 -9.48 25.70 9.64
CA ASN A 58 -8.21 26.44 9.70
C ASN A 58 -6.96 25.72 9.16
N LYS A 59 -7.09 24.54 8.54
CA LYS A 59 -5.93 23.82 7.99
C LYS A 59 -5.65 24.21 6.53
N TYR A 60 -6.69 24.41 5.76
CA TYR A 60 -6.63 24.76 4.31
C TYR A 60 -7.49 25.97 4.02
N ARG A 61 -7.16 26.71 2.96
CA ARG A 61 -7.98 27.82 2.45
C ARG A 61 -8.97 27.35 1.39
N GLU A 62 -8.50 26.57 0.42
CA GLU A 62 -9.27 26.00 -0.68
C GLU A 62 -8.98 24.50 -0.80
N PRO A 63 -9.43 23.66 0.17
CA PRO A 63 -9.10 22.25 0.19
C PRO A 63 -9.73 21.49 -0.97
N VAL A 64 -8.95 20.64 -1.62
CA VAL A 64 -9.42 19.57 -2.48
C VAL A 64 -9.28 18.27 -1.71
N LEU A 65 -10.37 17.52 -1.55
CA LEU A 65 -10.33 16.20 -0.94
C LEU A 65 -9.92 15.17 -1.99
N VAL A 66 -8.99 14.30 -1.60
CA VAL A 66 -8.53 13.17 -2.38
C VAL A 66 -8.82 11.91 -1.59
N SER A 67 -9.45 10.93 -2.20
CA SER A 67 -9.75 9.65 -1.55
C SER A 67 -9.21 8.49 -2.36
N GLY A 68 -8.77 7.45 -1.67
CA GLY A 68 -8.30 6.20 -2.26
C GLY A 68 -8.79 5.01 -1.45
N THR A 69 -9.02 3.91 -2.14
CA THR A 69 -9.33 2.62 -1.53
C THR A 69 -8.50 1.54 -2.20
N ASP A 70 -7.95 0.63 -1.41
CA ASP A 70 -7.17 -0.51 -1.90
C ASP A 70 -7.24 -1.66 -0.89
N GLY A 71 -6.75 -2.82 -1.32
CA GLY A 71 -6.55 -3.99 -0.49
C GLY A 71 -5.07 -4.39 -0.42
N VAL A 72 -4.79 -5.52 0.21
CA VAL A 72 -3.44 -6.12 0.22
C VAL A 72 -3.29 -7.16 -0.89
N GLY A 73 -4.39 -7.73 -1.31
CA GLY A 73 -4.42 -8.77 -2.34
C GLY A 73 -3.83 -10.09 -1.86
N THR A 74 -3.29 -10.88 -2.79
CA THR A 74 -2.89 -12.27 -2.52
C THR A 74 -1.61 -12.43 -1.70
N LYS A 75 -0.97 -11.34 -1.28
CA LYS A 75 0.07 -11.34 -0.22
C LYS A 75 -0.51 -11.90 1.09
N LEU A 76 -1.81 -11.67 1.36
CA LEU A 76 -2.53 -12.25 2.51
C LEU A 76 -2.42 -13.78 2.58
N LYS A 77 -2.45 -14.47 1.45
CA LYS A 77 -2.29 -15.94 1.40
C LYS A 77 -0.88 -16.37 1.85
N LEU A 78 0.14 -15.58 1.51
CA LEU A 78 1.51 -15.83 1.95
C LEU A 78 1.65 -15.51 3.44
N ALA A 79 1.07 -14.41 3.91
CA ALA A 79 1.03 -14.04 5.32
C ALA A 79 0.40 -15.16 6.17
N HIS A 80 -0.73 -15.69 5.72
CA HIS A 80 -1.41 -16.81 6.37
C HIS A 80 -0.54 -18.09 6.37
N GLN A 81 0.05 -18.45 5.21
CA GLN A 81 0.93 -19.62 5.09
C GLN A 81 2.14 -19.55 6.03
N LEU A 82 2.70 -18.35 6.23
CA LEU A 82 3.87 -18.10 7.06
C LEU A 82 3.51 -17.74 8.52
N ASN A 83 2.21 -17.60 8.84
CA ASN A 83 1.70 -17.10 10.11
C ASN A 83 2.32 -15.76 10.53
N ARG A 84 2.35 -14.79 9.57
CA ARG A 84 2.94 -13.45 9.73
C ARG A 84 1.91 -12.39 9.43
N HIS A 85 1.28 -11.85 10.48
CA HIS A 85 0.13 -10.96 10.37
C HIS A 85 0.40 -9.53 10.84
N ASP A 86 1.49 -9.30 11.55
CA ASP A 86 1.83 -8.06 12.24
C ASP A 86 2.21 -6.89 11.33
N THR A 87 2.72 -7.17 10.11
CA THR A 87 3.13 -6.15 9.13
C THR A 87 2.14 -5.94 8.00
N ILE A 88 1.18 -6.86 7.83
CA ILE A 88 0.27 -6.82 6.68
C ILE A 88 -0.67 -5.59 6.70
N GLY A 89 -0.97 -5.07 7.89
CA GLY A 89 -1.72 -3.83 8.05
C GLY A 89 -0.97 -2.59 7.56
N ILE A 90 0.38 -2.61 7.62
CA ILE A 90 1.22 -1.54 7.04
C ILE A 90 1.08 -1.54 5.51
N ASP A 91 1.06 -2.73 4.88
CA ASP A 91 0.81 -2.86 3.46
C ASP A 91 -0.52 -2.20 3.06
N LEU A 92 -1.60 -2.50 3.80
CA LEU A 92 -2.92 -1.94 3.53
C LEU A 92 -2.91 -0.41 3.54
N VAL A 93 -2.33 0.18 4.60
CA VAL A 93 -2.24 1.64 4.73
C VAL A 93 -1.40 2.22 3.61
N ALA A 94 -0.21 1.65 3.35
CA ALA A 94 0.72 2.17 2.36
C ALA A 94 0.15 2.17 0.94
N MET A 95 -0.59 1.12 0.55
CA MET A 95 -1.25 1.05 -0.74
C MET A 95 -2.23 2.20 -0.93
N CYS A 96 -3.04 2.51 0.09
CA CYS A 96 -4.02 3.60 0.02
C CYS A 96 -3.38 4.99 0.10
N VAL A 97 -2.46 5.21 1.07
CA VAL A 97 -1.95 6.57 1.33
C VAL A 97 -0.91 7.02 0.32
N ASN A 98 -0.12 6.10 -0.26
CA ASN A 98 0.81 6.45 -1.33
C ASN A 98 0.07 6.84 -2.62
N ASP A 99 -1.11 6.27 -2.89
CA ASP A 99 -1.92 6.61 -4.06
C ASP A 99 -2.51 8.03 -3.97
N VAL A 100 -2.97 8.45 -2.82
CA VAL A 100 -3.45 9.84 -2.67
C VAL A 100 -2.29 10.84 -2.62
N LEU A 101 -1.12 10.41 -2.16
CA LEU A 101 0.10 11.22 -2.09
C LEU A 101 0.58 11.67 -3.47
N VAL A 102 0.39 10.88 -4.54
CA VAL A 102 0.84 11.26 -5.89
C VAL A 102 0.18 12.53 -6.42
N GLN A 103 -0.93 12.94 -5.82
CA GLN A 103 -1.60 14.21 -6.11
C GLN A 103 -1.17 15.36 -5.19
N GLY A 104 -0.13 15.14 -4.36
CA GLY A 104 0.36 16.12 -3.38
C GLY A 104 -0.50 16.18 -2.11
N ALA A 105 -1.47 15.28 -1.96
CA ALA A 105 -2.42 15.31 -0.85
C ALA A 105 -1.83 14.68 0.43
N GLU A 106 -2.09 15.35 1.57
CA GLU A 106 -1.77 14.85 2.90
C GLU A 106 -2.87 13.91 3.37
N PRO A 107 -2.59 12.62 3.64
CA PRO A 107 -3.55 11.72 4.25
C PRO A 107 -3.99 12.23 5.63
N LEU A 108 -5.29 12.36 5.83
CA LEU A 108 -5.88 12.89 7.06
C LEU A 108 -6.32 11.77 7.99
N PHE A 109 -7.10 10.84 7.45
CA PHE A 109 -7.60 9.70 8.20
C PHE A 109 -7.77 8.46 7.32
N PHE A 110 -7.87 7.33 8.00
CA PHE A 110 -7.97 6.00 7.45
C PHE A 110 -9.12 5.23 8.10
N LEU A 111 -9.79 4.41 7.30
CA LEU A 111 -10.77 3.42 7.73
C LEU A 111 -10.37 2.06 7.17
N ASP A 112 -10.55 0.99 7.94
CA ASP A 112 -10.30 -0.37 7.48
C ASP A 112 -11.56 -1.24 7.47
N TYR A 113 -11.54 -2.27 6.65
CA TYR A 113 -12.52 -3.34 6.64
C TYR A 113 -11.77 -4.67 6.77
N PHE A 114 -12.00 -5.36 7.87
CA PHE A 114 -11.46 -6.69 8.14
C PHE A 114 -12.60 -7.72 8.02
N ALA A 115 -12.52 -8.62 7.06
CA ALA A 115 -13.53 -9.66 6.82
C ALA A 115 -12.91 -11.06 6.98
N THR A 116 -13.57 -11.94 7.71
CA THR A 116 -13.09 -13.30 7.97
C THR A 116 -14.27 -14.29 8.08
N GLY A 117 -14.02 -15.58 7.89
CA GLY A 117 -15.04 -16.59 8.11
C GLY A 117 -15.33 -16.83 9.60
N LYS A 118 -14.30 -16.76 10.43
CA LYS A 118 -14.39 -16.84 11.90
C LYS A 118 -13.32 -15.95 12.51
N LEU A 119 -13.70 -15.11 13.44
CA LEU A 119 -12.80 -14.17 14.08
C LEU A 119 -11.80 -14.90 15.00
N ASP A 120 -10.51 -14.73 14.68
CA ASP A 120 -9.39 -14.97 15.58
C ASP A 120 -8.90 -13.62 16.11
N ILE A 121 -9.12 -13.39 17.40
CA ILE A 121 -8.88 -12.08 18.05
C ILE A 121 -7.38 -11.72 17.99
N ASP A 122 -6.49 -12.68 18.16
CA ASP A 122 -5.04 -12.42 18.17
C ASP A 122 -4.55 -12.02 16.79
N THR A 123 -4.96 -12.72 15.75
CA THR A 123 -4.66 -12.38 14.36
C THR A 123 -5.23 -11.01 13.97
N ALA A 124 -6.50 -10.77 14.28
CA ALA A 124 -7.16 -9.50 13.97
C ALA A 124 -6.49 -8.32 14.70
N ALA A 125 -6.15 -8.49 15.98
CA ALA A 125 -5.45 -7.46 16.75
C ALA A 125 -4.04 -7.20 16.21
N ALA A 126 -3.32 -8.21 15.73
CA ALA A 126 -2.02 -8.04 15.07
C ALA A 126 -2.14 -7.26 13.78
N VAL A 127 -3.13 -7.59 12.93
CA VAL A 127 -3.41 -6.88 11.68
C VAL A 127 -3.77 -5.41 11.93
N VAL A 128 -4.74 -5.13 12.82
CA VAL A 128 -5.14 -3.76 13.17
C VAL A 128 -3.99 -3.00 13.84
N GLY A 129 -3.15 -3.70 14.61
CA GLY A 129 -1.90 -3.14 15.15
C GLY A 129 -0.96 -2.66 14.04
N GLY A 130 -0.80 -3.46 12.99
CA GLY A 130 -0.06 -3.08 11.77
C GLY A 130 -0.68 -1.88 11.06
N ILE A 131 -2.01 -1.82 10.92
CA ILE A 131 -2.73 -0.67 10.35
C ILE A 131 -2.47 0.59 11.18
N ALA A 132 -2.59 0.52 12.51
CA ALA A 132 -2.32 1.65 13.39
C ALA A 132 -0.85 2.13 13.30
N ASN A 133 0.10 1.21 13.15
CA ASN A 133 1.51 1.54 12.94
C ASN A 133 1.71 2.26 11.60
N GLY A 134 1.14 1.73 10.51
CA GLY A 134 1.19 2.35 9.18
C GLY A 134 0.57 3.75 9.18
N CYS A 135 -0.59 3.94 9.82
CA CYS A 135 -1.23 5.24 9.97
C CYS A 135 -0.35 6.23 10.77
N THR A 136 0.26 5.78 11.86
CA THR A 136 1.19 6.60 12.66
C THR A 136 2.41 7.02 11.85
N GLU A 137 2.99 6.09 11.08
CA GLU A 137 4.12 6.36 10.19
C GLU A 137 3.73 7.33 9.06
N ALA A 138 2.58 7.12 8.42
CA ALA A 138 2.06 8.03 7.39
C ALA A 138 1.67 9.41 7.96
N GLY A 139 1.34 9.49 9.25
CA GLY A 139 0.84 10.72 9.89
C GLY A 139 -0.65 10.94 9.67
N CYS A 140 -1.43 9.91 9.36
CA CYS A 140 -2.88 9.94 9.32
C CYS A 140 -3.49 9.24 10.55
N ALA A 141 -4.77 9.47 10.81
CA ALA A 141 -5.46 8.88 11.95
C ALA A 141 -6.31 7.68 11.53
N LEU A 142 -6.11 6.53 12.15
CA LEU A 142 -7.07 5.42 12.07
C LEU A 142 -8.27 5.80 12.97
N ILE A 143 -9.38 6.20 12.36
CA ILE A 143 -10.52 6.77 13.12
C ILE A 143 -11.75 5.87 13.17
N GLY A 144 -11.73 4.77 12.45
CA GLY A 144 -12.83 3.80 12.40
C GLY A 144 -12.50 2.64 11.50
N GLY A 145 -13.47 1.77 11.33
CA GLY A 145 -13.38 0.57 10.51
C GLY A 145 -14.53 -0.37 10.79
N GLU A 146 -14.48 -1.54 10.19
CA GLU A 146 -15.46 -2.60 10.36
C GLU A 146 -14.76 -3.95 10.49
N THR A 147 -15.27 -4.80 11.38
CA THR A 147 -14.86 -6.20 11.49
C THR A 147 -16.07 -7.09 11.23
N ALA A 148 -16.03 -7.89 10.17
CA ALA A 148 -17.14 -8.74 9.77
C ALA A 148 -16.78 -10.23 9.88
N GLU A 149 -17.56 -10.99 10.66
CA GLU A 149 -17.59 -12.44 10.57
C GLU A 149 -18.60 -12.89 9.52
N MET A 150 -18.11 -13.57 8.50
CA MET A 150 -18.91 -14.07 7.37
C MET A 150 -18.64 -15.57 7.17
N PRO A 151 -19.29 -16.43 7.99
CA PRO A 151 -19.16 -17.87 7.87
C PRO A 151 -19.45 -18.34 6.43
N ASP A 152 -18.69 -19.34 5.97
CA ASP A 152 -18.79 -19.92 4.63
C ASP A 152 -18.35 -19.02 3.45
N MET A 153 -18.09 -17.72 3.65
CA MET A 153 -17.52 -16.86 2.62
C MET A 153 -15.99 -16.94 2.57
N TYR A 154 -15.35 -17.13 3.73
CA TYR A 154 -13.91 -17.31 3.86
C TYR A 154 -13.59 -18.66 4.46
N ALA A 155 -12.53 -19.29 3.98
CA ALA A 155 -12.05 -20.53 4.59
C ALA A 155 -11.53 -20.29 6.03
N PRO A 156 -11.51 -21.32 6.88
CA PRO A 156 -11.00 -21.18 8.25
C PRO A 156 -9.61 -20.57 8.30
N GLY A 157 -9.44 -19.51 9.11
CA GLY A 157 -8.20 -18.76 9.26
C GLY A 157 -7.92 -17.74 8.16
N GLU A 158 -8.67 -17.71 7.08
CA GLU A 158 -8.52 -16.71 6.03
C GLU A 158 -9.28 -15.43 6.37
N TYR A 159 -8.70 -14.30 5.94
CA TYR A 159 -9.31 -12.98 6.03
C TYR A 159 -9.00 -12.16 4.80
N ASP A 160 -9.79 -11.12 4.56
CA ASP A 160 -9.56 -10.11 3.56
C ASP A 160 -9.52 -8.72 4.20
N LEU A 161 -8.81 -7.79 3.56
CA LEU A 161 -8.59 -6.44 4.04
C LEU A 161 -8.91 -5.45 2.92
N ALA A 162 -9.68 -4.43 3.27
CA ALA A 162 -9.82 -3.24 2.46
C ALA A 162 -9.53 -2.00 3.30
N GLY A 163 -8.85 -1.03 2.71
CA GLY A 163 -8.56 0.25 3.32
C GLY A 163 -9.22 1.39 2.54
N PHE A 164 -9.56 2.44 3.24
CA PHE A 164 -10.06 3.67 2.67
C PHE A 164 -9.40 4.85 3.36
N THR A 165 -8.74 5.72 2.57
CA THR A 165 -8.13 6.95 3.07
C THR A 165 -8.82 8.18 2.50
N VAL A 166 -8.88 9.22 3.31
CA VAL A 166 -9.22 10.58 2.87
C VAL A 166 -8.02 11.48 3.14
N ALA A 167 -7.64 12.20 2.13
CA ALA A 167 -6.54 13.14 2.11
C ALA A 167 -7.04 14.52 1.68
N ALA A 168 -6.24 15.55 1.89
CA ALA A 168 -6.52 16.88 1.37
C ALA A 168 -5.24 17.53 0.85
N VAL A 169 -5.43 18.40 -0.16
CA VAL A 169 -4.39 19.25 -0.72
C VAL A 169 -4.96 20.64 -0.94
N GLU A 170 -4.13 21.69 -0.78
CA GLU A 170 -4.50 23.03 -1.21
C GLU A 170 -4.67 23.02 -2.74
N LYS A 171 -5.75 23.57 -3.26
CA LYS A 171 -6.07 23.53 -4.70
C LYS A 171 -4.93 24.04 -5.60
N SER A 172 -4.20 25.03 -5.13
CA SER A 172 -3.04 25.60 -5.85
C SER A 172 -1.80 24.71 -5.84
N GLU A 173 -1.76 23.65 -4.99
CA GLU A 173 -0.63 22.74 -4.82
C GLU A 173 -0.89 21.36 -5.40
N LEU A 174 -2.07 21.15 -6.03
CA LEU A 174 -2.47 19.88 -6.63
C LEU A 174 -1.46 19.44 -7.71
N LYS A 175 -1.04 18.18 -7.66
CA LYS A 175 -0.17 17.53 -8.63
C LYS A 175 -0.99 16.64 -9.56
N ASP A 176 -1.40 17.18 -10.70
CA ASP A 176 -2.21 16.47 -11.69
C ASP A 176 -1.44 16.06 -12.96
N GLY A 177 -0.12 16.35 -12.99
CA GLY A 177 0.74 16.05 -14.13
C GLY A 177 0.66 17.07 -15.27
N ALA A 178 -0.17 18.11 -15.17
CA ALA A 178 -0.35 19.10 -16.24
C ALA A 178 0.95 19.88 -16.56
N SER A 179 1.87 19.97 -15.61
CA SER A 179 3.18 20.63 -15.76
C SER A 179 4.25 19.73 -16.36
N VAL A 180 3.99 18.44 -16.55
CA VAL A 180 4.97 17.48 -17.09
C VAL A 180 5.28 17.83 -18.55
N ALA A 181 6.56 17.94 -18.87
CA ALA A 181 7.06 18.35 -20.17
C ALA A 181 8.18 17.42 -20.68
N ALA A 182 8.40 17.42 -21.99
CA ALA A 182 9.55 16.71 -22.57
C ALA A 182 10.87 17.28 -22.03
N GLY A 183 11.77 16.41 -21.61
CA GLY A 183 13.02 16.75 -20.94
C GLY A 183 12.97 16.65 -19.43
N ASP A 184 11.78 16.53 -18.82
CA ASP A 184 11.67 16.26 -17.39
C ASP A 184 12.33 14.92 -17.05
N VAL A 185 12.96 14.86 -15.88
CA VAL A 185 13.78 13.73 -15.44
C VAL A 185 13.02 12.88 -14.44
N LEU A 186 13.12 11.58 -14.60
CA LEU A 186 12.52 10.60 -13.70
C LEU A 186 13.49 10.25 -12.57
N ILE A 187 13.12 10.57 -11.33
CA ILE A 187 13.85 10.15 -10.13
C ILE A 187 13.06 8.99 -9.51
N GLY A 188 13.60 7.79 -9.59
CA GLY A 188 13.05 6.59 -8.96
C GLY A 188 13.52 6.44 -7.53
N ILE A 189 12.59 6.22 -6.60
CA ILE A 189 12.87 6.02 -5.17
C ILE A 189 12.70 4.54 -4.83
N ALA A 190 13.65 4.02 -4.05
CA ALA A 190 13.72 2.62 -3.69
C ALA A 190 12.43 2.08 -3.05
N SER A 191 12.01 0.90 -3.46
CA SER A 191 11.01 0.08 -2.77
C SER A 191 11.65 -0.69 -1.61
N SER A 192 10.82 -1.26 -0.74
CA SER A 192 11.25 -2.19 0.33
C SER A 192 11.25 -3.66 -0.12
N GLY A 193 10.79 -3.94 -1.32
CA GLY A 193 10.56 -5.25 -1.90
C GLY A 193 9.40 -5.22 -2.88
N PRO A 194 8.70 -6.33 -3.11
CA PRO A 194 7.57 -6.39 -4.06
C PRO A 194 6.35 -5.54 -3.65
N HIS A 195 6.36 -4.96 -2.44
CA HIS A 195 5.24 -4.23 -1.85
C HIS A 195 4.02 -5.16 -1.67
N SER A 196 2.89 -4.85 -2.34
CA SER A 196 1.68 -5.69 -2.28
C SER A 196 1.20 -6.11 -3.68
N ASN A 197 2.06 -6.01 -4.70
CA ASN A 197 1.70 -6.27 -6.09
C ASN A 197 2.42 -7.49 -6.65
N GLY A 198 1.79 -8.17 -7.61
CA GLY A 198 2.38 -9.34 -8.27
C GLY A 198 2.36 -10.62 -7.43
N TYR A 199 1.70 -10.65 -6.25
CA TYR A 199 1.78 -11.79 -5.32
C TYR A 199 1.14 -13.08 -5.81
N SER A 200 0.24 -13.05 -6.79
CA SER A 200 -0.22 -14.27 -7.44
C SER A 200 0.92 -14.97 -8.18
N LEU A 201 1.80 -14.20 -8.84
CA LEU A 201 3.00 -14.73 -9.50
C LEU A 201 4.08 -15.10 -8.46
N VAL A 202 4.36 -14.24 -7.48
CA VAL A 202 5.29 -14.51 -6.37
C VAL A 202 4.99 -15.85 -5.70
N ARG A 203 3.75 -16.08 -5.30
CA ARG A 203 3.33 -17.33 -4.65
C ARG A 203 3.51 -18.54 -5.54
N ARG A 204 3.19 -18.42 -6.83
CA ARG A 204 3.37 -19.51 -7.80
C ARG A 204 4.84 -19.86 -8.00
N ILE A 205 5.72 -18.86 -8.03
CA ILE A 205 7.17 -19.05 -8.10
C ILE A 205 7.68 -19.69 -6.80
N TYR A 206 7.25 -19.18 -5.64
CA TYR A 206 7.62 -19.70 -4.32
C TYR A 206 7.20 -21.17 -4.15
N ASP A 207 5.98 -21.51 -4.55
CA ASP A 207 5.48 -22.90 -4.54
C ASP A 207 6.27 -23.81 -5.48
N ARG A 208 6.56 -23.33 -6.72
CA ARG A 208 7.37 -24.05 -7.72
C ARG A 208 8.79 -24.33 -7.21
N ALA A 209 9.38 -23.41 -6.48
CA ALA A 209 10.72 -23.54 -5.87
C ALA A 209 10.74 -24.45 -4.63
N GLY A 210 9.61 -25.05 -4.23
CA GLY A 210 9.49 -25.93 -3.07
C GLY A 210 9.38 -25.18 -1.73
N ARG A 211 8.99 -23.90 -1.74
CA ARG A 211 8.77 -23.06 -0.53
C ARG A 211 10.01 -22.92 0.34
N PRO A 212 11.13 -22.41 -0.18
CA PRO A 212 12.41 -22.36 0.53
C PRO A 212 12.41 -21.29 1.64
N ALA A 213 11.86 -21.61 2.82
CA ALA A 213 11.70 -20.67 3.92
C ALA A 213 13.05 -20.17 4.50
N ASP A 214 14.07 -21.01 4.50
CA ASP A 214 15.39 -20.71 5.06
C ASP A 214 16.42 -20.23 4.01
N LEU A 215 15.98 -20.00 2.76
CA LEU A 215 16.85 -19.50 1.71
C LEU A 215 17.31 -18.06 2.05
N GLU A 216 18.61 -17.85 2.06
CA GLU A 216 19.22 -16.53 2.16
C GLU A 216 19.50 -15.98 0.76
N LEU A 217 19.08 -14.74 0.52
CA LEU A 217 19.39 -13.97 -0.67
C LEU A 217 20.79 -13.33 -0.55
N GLU A 218 21.29 -12.79 -1.65
CA GLU A 218 22.49 -11.96 -1.61
C GLU A 218 22.30 -10.81 -0.59
N GLY A 219 23.30 -10.60 0.27
CA GLY A 219 23.21 -9.65 1.38
C GLY A 219 22.69 -10.27 2.70
N GLY A 220 22.42 -11.59 2.75
CA GLY A 220 22.08 -12.32 3.98
C GLY A 220 20.64 -12.14 4.47
N VAL A 221 19.75 -11.57 3.65
CA VAL A 221 18.32 -11.42 3.97
C VAL A 221 17.59 -12.71 3.60
N LYS A 222 16.78 -13.26 4.51
CA LYS A 222 15.97 -14.42 4.18
C LYS A 222 14.93 -14.08 3.12
N LEU A 223 14.72 -15.00 2.16
CA LEU A 223 13.74 -14.84 1.08
C LEU A 223 12.35 -14.47 1.63
N VAL A 224 11.88 -15.20 2.66
CA VAL A 224 10.56 -14.95 3.26
C VAL A 224 10.46 -13.57 3.89
N ASP A 225 11.55 -13.02 4.43
CA ASP A 225 11.58 -11.67 4.98
C ASP A 225 11.51 -10.62 3.86
N ALA A 226 12.24 -10.83 2.77
CA ALA A 226 12.18 -9.97 1.60
C ALA A 226 10.81 -10.01 0.90
N LEU A 227 10.17 -11.20 0.82
CA LEU A 227 8.82 -11.35 0.28
C LEU A 227 7.74 -10.76 1.19
N MET A 228 7.95 -10.76 2.50
CA MET A 228 6.99 -10.22 3.48
C MET A 228 7.32 -8.79 3.93
N ALA A 229 8.38 -8.18 3.38
CA ALA A 229 8.70 -6.79 3.68
C ALA A 229 7.47 -5.91 3.45
N PRO A 230 7.08 -5.07 4.42
CA PRO A 230 5.93 -4.20 4.25
C PRO A 230 6.18 -3.16 3.17
N THR A 231 5.11 -2.76 2.49
CA THR A 231 5.14 -1.68 1.51
C THR A 231 5.66 -0.41 2.17
N ARG A 232 6.62 0.24 1.51
CA ARG A 232 7.21 1.48 2.00
C ARG A 232 6.20 2.62 2.02
N LEU A 233 6.17 3.36 3.11
CA LEU A 233 5.39 4.58 3.27
C LEU A 233 6.23 5.78 2.82
N TYR A 234 5.78 6.49 1.78
CA TYR A 234 6.48 7.65 1.21
C TYR A 234 5.92 8.99 1.69
N VAL A 235 4.83 8.99 2.46
CA VAL A 235 4.03 10.18 2.78
C VAL A 235 4.86 11.31 3.39
N LYS A 236 5.47 11.08 4.56
CA LYS A 236 6.19 12.16 5.27
C LYS A 236 7.36 12.72 4.50
N PRO A 237 8.28 11.89 3.93
CA PRO A 237 9.39 12.42 3.15
C PRO A 237 8.93 13.18 1.91
N ILE A 238 7.94 12.67 1.15
CA ILE A 238 7.47 13.35 -0.06
C ILE A 238 6.72 14.64 0.27
N LEU A 239 5.86 14.67 1.28
CA LEU A 239 5.23 15.93 1.72
C LEU A 239 6.26 16.96 2.18
N SER A 240 7.38 16.52 2.80
CA SER A 240 8.49 17.42 3.13
C SER A 240 9.18 17.99 1.88
N LEU A 241 9.39 17.16 0.86
CA LEU A 241 9.94 17.58 -0.43
C LEU A 241 9.02 18.56 -1.16
N LEU A 242 7.71 18.30 -1.17
CA LEU A 242 6.72 19.19 -1.81
C LEU A 242 6.69 20.59 -1.18
N LYS A 243 6.91 20.69 0.12
CA LYS A 243 6.98 22.01 0.81
C LYS A 243 8.19 22.84 0.37
N SER A 244 9.30 22.21 0.03
CA SER A 244 10.56 22.92 -0.31
C SER A 244 10.83 22.98 -1.81
N HIS A 245 10.38 21.99 -2.58
CA HIS A 245 10.67 21.82 -4.01
C HIS A 245 9.41 21.50 -4.83
N GLY A 246 8.22 21.88 -4.32
CA GLY A 246 6.96 21.52 -4.97
C GLY A 246 6.86 21.99 -6.41
N GLU A 247 7.34 23.19 -6.72
CA GLU A 247 7.31 23.75 -8.08
C GLU A 247 8.19 22.96 -9.06
N ALA A 248 9.29 22.38 -8.57
CA ALA A 248 10.21 21.57 -9.36
C ALA A 248 9.69 20.15 -9.64
N ILE A 249 8.72 19.68 -8.86
CA ILE A 249 8.12 18.34 -9.03
C ILE A 249 6.84 18.51 -9.84
N HIS A 250 6.90 18.11 -11.11
CA HIS A 250 5.82 18.24 -12.08
C HIS A 250 4.79 17.12 -12.00
N GLY A 251 5.21 15.92 -11.55
CA GLY A 251 4.34 14.77 -11.40
C GLY A 251 4.94 13.73 -10.47
N MET A 252 4.10 12.81 -10.02
CA MET A 252 4.52 11.70 -9.14
C MET A 252 3.76 10.43 -9.50
N ALA A 253 4.37 9.27 -9.27
CA ALA A 253 3.72 7.98 -9.47
C ALA A 253 4.10 6.99 -8.36
N HIS A 254 3.11 6.29 -7.83
CA HIS A 254 3.29 5.11 -6.97
C HIS A 254 3.31 3.87 -7.88
N ILE A 255 4.34 3.02 -7.73
CA ILE A 255 4.50 1.86 -8.59
C ILE A 255 3.77 0.66 -7.97
N THR A 256 2.62 0.35 -8.53
CA THR A 256 1.72 -0.73 -8.11
C THR A 256 1.54 -1.80 -9.20
N GLY A 257 0.40 -2.47 -9.30
CA GLY A 257 0.07 -3.36 -10.40
C GLY A 257 0.15 -2.65 -11.75
N GLY A 258 0.73 -3.29 -12.75
CA GLY A 258 1.13 -2.66 -14.02
C GLY A 258 2.60 -2.21 -14.05
N GLY A 259 3.28 -2.22 -12.87
CA GLY A 259 4.73 -1.97 -12.76
C GLY A 259 5.16 -0.61 -13.32
N LEU A 260 6.41 -0.54 -13.77
CA LEU A 260 6.96 0.68 -14.38
C LEU A 260 6.27 1.05 -15.69
N THR A 261 5.77 0.05 -16.40
CA THR A 261 5.17 0.21 -17.74
C THR A 261 3.86 1.00 -17.70
N GLU A 262 3.02 0.77 -16.70
CA GLU A 262 1.64 1.27 -16.70
C GLU A 262 1.36 2.35 -15.63
N ASN A 263 2.26 2.58 -14.66
CA ASN A 263 1.97 3.54 -13.58
C ASN A 263 2.47 4.95 -13.86
N ILE A 264 3.74 5.12 -14.26
CA ILE A 264 4.31 6.46 -14.46
C ILE A 264 3.57 7.21 -15.58
N ILE A 265 3.20 6.51 -16.64
CA ILE A 265 2.53 7.08 -17.81
C ILE A 265 1.15 7.69 -17.51
N ARG A 266 0.52 7.30 -16.39
CA ARG A 266 -0.82 7.81 -16.00
C ARG A 266 -0.83 9.31 -15.71
N VAL A 267 0.30 9.87 -15.28
CA VAL A 267 0.43 11.30 -14.96
C VAL A 267 1.14 12.09 -16.05
N VAL A 268 1.44 11.44 -17.20
CA VAL A 268 2.13 12.07 -18.32
C VAL A 268 1.13 12.47 -19.39
N PRO A 269 1.08 13.75 -19.81
CA PRO A 269 0.15 14.24 -20.82
C PRO A 269 0.25 13.50 -22.16
N ASP A 270 -0.82 13.55 -22.95
CA ASP A 270 -0.83 13.01 -24.30
C ASP A 270 0.22 13.70 -25.18
N GLY A 271 0.82 12.94 -26.12
CA GLY A 271 1.93 13.41 -26.96
C GLY A 271 3.31 13.31 -26.31
N LEU A 272 3.35 12.93 -25.01
CA LEU A 272 4.58 12.62 -24.28
C LEU A 272 4.67 11.14 -23.95
N GLY A 273 5.88 10.67 -23.73
CA GLY A 273 6.20 9.29 -23.35
C GLY A 273 7.37 9.24 -22.38
N LEU A 274 7.82 8.02 -22.09
CA LEU A 274 8.88 7.75 -21.12
C LEU A 274 10.00 6.94 -21.78
N ASP A 275 11.24 7.35 -21.54
CA ASP A 275 12.43 6.57 -21.84
C ASP A 275 13.14 6.22 -20.53
N ILE A 276 13.03 4.94 -20.12
CA ILE A 276 13.50 4.43 -18.82
C ILE A 276 14.70 3.53 -19.08
N GLN A 277 15.79 3.76 -18.32
CA GLN A 277 17.03 3.01 -18.38
C GLN A 277 17.09 2.00 -17.24
N ALA A 278 16.73 0.74 -17.52
CA ALA A 278 16.66 -0.32 -16.51
C ALA A 278 18.01 -0.63 -15.82
N SER A 279 19.12 -0.29 -16.48
CA SER A 279 20.47 -0.44 -15.93
C SER A 279 20.88 0.67 -14.95
N SER A 280 20.07 1.71 -14.75
CA SER A 280 20.41 2.86 -13.92
C SER A 280 20.27 2.62 -12.40
N TRP A 281 19.64 1.52 -12.00
CA TRP A 281 19.55 1.08 -10.60
C TRP A 281 19.81 -0.41 -10.46
N PRO A 282 20.30 -0.89 -9.29
CA PRO A 282 20.48 -2.31 -9.07
C PRO A 282 19.13 -3.02 -8.91
N LEU A 283 18.92 -4.11 -9.66
CA LEU A 283 17.75 -4.97 -9.42
C LEU A 283 17.93 -5.68 -8.06
N PRO A 284 17.05 -5.46 -7.06
CA PRO A 284 17.21 -6.06 -5.75
C PRO A 284 17.19 -7.59 -5.78
N PRO A 285 17.92 -8.26 -4.84
CA PRO A 285 18.07 -9.71 -4.85
C PRO A 285 16.76 -10.51 -4.87
N VAL A 286 15.69 -10.00 -4.25
CA VAL A 286 14.37 -10.64 -4.27
C VAL A 286 13.79 -10.72 -5.68
N PHE A 287 13.97 -9.66 -6.51
CA PHE A 287 13.49 -9.66 -7.90
C PHE A 287 14.39 -10.50 -8.79
N GLN A 288 15.71 -10.51 -8.56
CA GLN A 288 16.62 -11.43 -9.25
C GLN A 288 16.23 -12.90 -9.00
N TRP A 289 15.89 -13.23 -7.75
CA TRP A 289 15.40 -14.56 -7.40
C TRP A 289 14.07 -14.88 -8.10
N LEU A 290 13.09 -13.96 -8.04
CA LEU A 290 11.80 -14.13 -8.69
C LEU A 290 11.94 -14.34 -10.20
N GLN A 291 12.77 -13.54 -10.85
CA GLN A 291 13.03 -13.64 -12.29
C GLN A 291 13.65 -14.98 -12.66
N LYS A 292 14.69 -15.39 -11.93
CA LYS A 292 15.44 -16.63 -12.20
C LYS A 292 14.57 -17.86 -11.95
N GLU A 293 13.99 -17.99 -10.77
CA GLU A 293 13.22 -19.19 -10.39
C GLU A 293 11.88 -19.28 -11.16
N GLY A 294 11.30 -18.11 -11.50
CA GLY A 294 10.10 -18.02 -12.31
C GLY A 294 10.37 -18.19 -13.81
N ALA A 295 11.61 -18.03 -14.26
CA ALA A 295 11.98 -17.83 -15.67
C ALA A 295 11.12 -16.72 -16.30
N VAL A 296 10.95 -15.59 -15.57
CA VAL A 296 10.11 -14.47 -15.97
C VAL A 296 10.85 -13.59 -16.95
N ALA A 297 10.25 -13.28 -18.10
CA ALA A 297 10.84 -12.39 -19.10
C ALA A 297 10.94 -10.95 -18.55
N ASP A 298 11.93 -10.17 -19.02
CA ASP A 298 12.15 -8.79 -18.58
C ASP A 298 10.89 -7.92 -18.72
N SER A 299 10.21 -8.02 -19.86
CA SER A 299 8.96 -7.28 -20.10
C SER A 299 7.85 -7.61 -19.11
N GLU A 300 7.78 -8.86 -18.66
CA GLU A 300 6.80 -9.28 -17.64
C GLU A 300 7.24 -8.83 -16.24
N MET A 301 8.56 -8.78 -15.96
CA MET A 301 9.07 -8.19 -14.71
C MET A 301 8.68 -6.73 -14.60
N TRP A 302 8.91 -5.92 -15.68
CA TRP A 302 8.57 -4.50 -15.70
C TRP A 302 7.07 -4.20 -15.60
N ARG A 303 6.24 -5.14 -16.05
CA ARG A 303 4.79 -5.00 -16.03
C ARG A 303 4.15 -5.50 -14.73
N THR A 304 4.75 -6.51 -14.11
CA THR A 304 4.16 -7.14 -12.89
C THR A 304 4.66 -6.51 -11.60
N PHE A 305 5.95 -6.12 -11.58
CA PHE A 305 6.64 -5.70 -10.36
C PHE A 305 7.17 -4.28 -10.44
N ASN A 306 7.44 -3.72 -9.26
CA ASN A 306 8.14 -2.43 -9.14
C ASN A 306 9.65 -2.52 -9.42
N CYS A 307 10.21 -3.71 -9.47
CA CYS A 307 11.62 -4.01 -9.74
C CYS A 307 12.64 -3.19 -8.92
N GLY A 308 12.25 -2.79 -7.71
CA GLY A 308 13.10 -2.00 -6.81
C GLY A 308 12.76 -0.50 -6.77
N ILE A 309 11.91 -0.01 -7.67
CA ILE A 309 11.45 1.39 -7.69
C ILE A 309 9.99 1.46 -7.24
N GLY A 310 9.74 1.93 -6.02
CA GLY A 310 8.38 1.97 -5.47
C GLY A 310 7.65 3.29 -5.67
N PHE A 311 8.38 4.39 -5.91
CA PHE A 311 7.82 5.70 -6.14
C PHE A 311 8.67 6.47 -7.14
N VAL A 312 8.06 7.32 -7.97
CA VAL A 312 8.76 8.11 -8.98
C VAL A 312 8.36 9.56 -8.86
N LEU A 313 9.35 10.45 -8.92
CA LEU A 313 9.18 11.90 -9.10
C LEU A 313 9.52 12.25 -10.54
N ILE A 314 8.70 13.10 -11.16
CA ILE A 314 8.98 13.72 -12.47
C ILE A 314 9.40 15.15 -12.17
N VAL A 315 10.65 15.49 -12.48
CA VAL A 315 11.32 16.69 -11.99
C VAL A 315 11.85 17.55 -13.14
N ALA A 316 11.69 18.88 -13.01
CA ALA A 316 12.28 19.82 -13.95
C ALA A 316 13.80 19.59 -14.11
N PRO A 317 14.37 19.62 -15.32
CA PRO A 317 15.76 19.25 -15.57
C PRO A 317 16.78 20.04 -14.75
N ASP A 318 16.54 21.33 -14.57
CA ASP A 318 17.44 22.24 -13.85
C ASP A 318 17.41 22.03 -12.32
N GLU A 319 16.40 21.36 -11.79
CA GLU A 319 16.18 21.13 -10.36
C GLU A 319 16.55 19.71 -9.89
N VAL A 320 16.96 18.84 -10.81
CA VAL A 320 17.26 17.41 -10.50
C VAL A 320 18.28 17.28 -9.37
N ALA A 321 19.35 18.06 -9.40
CA ALA A 321 20.41 17.99 -8.39
C ALA A 321 19.89 18.41 -7.00
N ALA A 322 19.10 19.47 -6.92
CA ALA A 322 18.54 19.99 -5.68
C ALA A 322 17.51 19.00 -5.09
N VAL A 323 16.62 18.48 -5.93
CA VAL A 323 15.62 17.48 -5.50
C VAL A 323 16.29 16.18 -5.07
N SER A 324 17.31 15.70 -5.81
CA SER A 324 18.05 14.48 -5.42
C SER A 324 18.74 14.61 -4.06
N GLU A 325 19.41 15.73 -3.79
CA GLU A 325 19.99 15.96 -2.47
C GLU A 325 18.92 16.04 -1.36
N ALA A 326 17.77 16.64 -1.67
CA ALA A 326 16.67 16.69 -0.72
C ALA A 326 16.04 15.30 -0.46
N VAL A 327 15.90 14.44 -1.48
CA VAL A 327 15.49 13.04 -1.33
C VAL A 327 16.46 12.26 -0.45
N LYS A 328 17.77 12.43 -0.71
CA LYS A 328 18.83 11.81 0.09
C LYS A 328 18.82 12.27 1.55
N ALA A 329 18.55 13.56 1.78
CA ALA A 329 18.44 14.12 3.13
C ALA A 329 17.26 13.54 3.93
N GLN A 330 16.23 13.01 3.24
CA GLN A 330 15.13 12.25 3.84
C GLN A 330 15.51 10.76 4.12
N GLY A 331 16.74 10.34 3.83
CA GLY A 331 17.20 8.96 4.01
C GLY A 331 16.67 8.00 2.96
N LEU A 332 16.21 8.49 1.82
CA LEU A 332 15.68 7.67 0.73
C LEU A 332 16.77 7.39 -0.32
N GLU A 333 16.97 6.13 -0.62
CA GLU A 333 17.80 5.70 -1.74
C GLU A 333 17.04 5.96 -3.04
N HIS A 334 17.71 6.52 -4.04
CA HIS A 334 17.09 6.95 -5.30
C HIS A 334 18.09 6.98 -6.45
N TRP A 335 17.57 7.00 -7.68
CA TRP A 335 18.34 7.04 -8.93
C TRP A 335 17.62 7.89 -9.96
N THR A 336 18.39 8.50 -10.86
CA THR A 336 17.83 9.00 -12.11
C THR A 336 17.60 7.81 -13.03
N ILE A 337 16.33 7.49 -13.29
CA ILE A 337 15.94 6.26 -13.99
C ILE A 337 15.54 6.49 -15.45
N GLY A 338 15.46 7.74 -15.90
CA GLY A 338 15.05 8.06 -17.26
C GLY A 338 14.55 9.48 -17.41
N GLN A 339 13.81 9.72 -18.47
CA GLN A 339 13.29 11.05 -18.81
C GLN A 339 11.94 10.96 -19.53
N VAL A 340 11.23 12.09 -19.52
CA VAL A 340 10.04 12.29 -20.35
C VAL A 340 10.49 12.73 -21.74
N VAL A 341 9.92 12.09 -22.76
CA VAL A 341 10.23 12.35 -24.17
C VAL A 341 8.97 12.69 -24.97
N THR A 342 9.11 13.27 -26.14
CA THR A 342 8.00 13.34 -27.10
C THR A 342 7.73 11.94 -27.63
N ALA A 343 6.47 11.56 -27.70
CA ALA A 343 6.06 10.26 -28.22
C ALA A 343 4.97 10.42 -29.27
N GLU A 344 5.17 9.78 -30.42
CA GLU A 344 4.18 9.67 -31.48
C GLU A 344 3.66 8.22 -31.51
N GLY A 345 2.34 8.05 -31.52
CA GLY A 345 1.72 6.72 -31.62
C GLY A 345 1.31 6.12 -30.29
N ALA A 346 1.06 4.80 -30.29
CA ALA A 346 0.47 4.07 -29.17
C ALA A 346 1.49 3.61 -28.12
N GLU A 347 2.75 3.43 -28.51
CA GLU A 347 3.82 2.99 -27.60
C GLU A 347 4.48 4.22 -26.97
N ARG A 348 4.12 4.50 -25.70
CA ARG A 348 4.56 5.68 -24.98
C ARG A 348 5.61 5.40 -23.91
N VAL A 349 5.91 4.13 -23.64
CA VAL A 349 6.88 3.73 -22.60
C VAL A 349 7.92 2.81 -23.20
N HIS A 350 9.15 3.25 -23.19
CA HIS A 350 10.31 2.46 -23.56
C HIS A 350 11.15 2.17 -22.31
N ILE A 351 11.52 0.88 -22.11
CA ILE A 351 12.41 0.45 -21.02
C ILE A 351 13.57 -0.33 -21.66
N GLY A 352 14.79 0.22 -21.57
CA GLY A 352 16.00 -0.31 -22.19
C GLY A 352 17.12 -0.66 -21.21
#